data_9463aa86c28632e178dd78513a4a3534
#
_entry.id   9463aa86c28632e178dd78513a4a3534
#
_cell.length_a   1.000
_cell.length_b   1.000
_cell.length_c   1.000
_cell.angle_alpha   90.00
_cell.angle_beta   90.00
_cell.angle_gamma   90.00
#
_symmetry.space_group_name_H-M   'P 1'
#
loop_
_entity.id
_entity.type
_entity.pdbx_description
1 polymer ?
#
loop_
_entity_poly.entity_id
_entity_poly.type
_entity_poly.pdbx_seq_one_letter_code
_entity_poly.pdbx_strand_id
1 'polypeptide(L)'
;MINFETNLAAIIGRPSTQRPFVCNGAPSASNIWIVGYNVATTGGDWWKFWSCTGGFDVEAWRKDYDAERAARGKRLSATRMRNDRIATAIPHILETNIYATPSTEMANMPVSTTDAFDLLLEAFKPRIIVAHGVPAAKHLQDWSGGKLIACPHFSRAGYSVVDKIIEQLLAN
;
A
#
# COMPACT_ATOMS: atom_id res chain seq x y z
N MET A 1 8.13 4.04 -17.76
CA MET A 1 6.81 3.53 -17.29
C MET A 1 6.32 2.31 -18.07
N ILE A 2 6.51 2.21 -19.38
CA ILE A 2 6.06 1.04 -20.18
C ILE A 2 6.65 -0.28 -19.66
N ASN A 3 7.95 -0.32 -19.34
CA ASN A 3 8.56 -1.54 -18.77
C ASN A 3 7.99 -1.92 -17.39
N PHE A 4 7.66 -0.93 -16.56
CA PHE A 4 7.08 -1.19 -15.24
C PHE A 4 5.70 -1.85 -15.34
N GLU A 5 4.79 -1.32 -16.17
CA GLU A 5 3.45 -1.87 -16.36
C GLU A 5 3.50 -3.29 -16.92
N THR A 6 4.36 -3.54 -17.92
CA THR A 6 4.55 -4.86 -18.53
C THR A 6 5.07 -5.87 -17.50
N ASN A 7 6.07 -5.50 -16.71
CA ASN A 7 6.63 -6.36 -15.67
C ASN A 7 5.62 -6.61 -14.55
N LEU A 8 4.89 -5.58 -14.14
CA LEU A 8 3.84 -5.75 -13.14
C LEU A 8 2.73 -6.69 -13.64
N ALA A 9 2.29 -6.54 -14.89
CA ALA A 9 1.29 -7.42 -15.48
C ALA A 9 1.75 -8.89 -15.58
N ALA A 10 3.04 -9.11 -15.83
CA ALA A 10 3.62 -10.46 -15.82
C ALA A 10 3.60 -11.08 -14.41
N ILE A 11 3.75 -10.27 -13.36
CA ILE A 11 3.77 -10.73 -11.97
C ILE A 11 2.34 -10.99 -11.43
N ILE A 12 1.46 -10.00 -11.55
CA ILE A 12 0.13 -10.07 -10.91
C ILE A 12 -0.98 -10.56 -11.84
N GLY A 13 -0.72 -10.69 -13.13
CA GLY A 13 -1.73 -10.97 -14.16
C GLY A 13 -2.56 -9.75 -14.55
N ARG A 14 -3.33 -9.87 -15.64
CA ARG A 14 -4.29 -8.86 -16.09
C ARG A 14 -5.49 -9.55 -16.74
N PRO A 15 -6.72 -9.46 -16.14
CA PRO A 15 -7.09 -8.72 -14.92
C PRO A 15 -6.49 -9.31 -13.64
N SER A 16 -6.52 -8.53 -12.54
CA SER A 16 -5.97 -8.98 -11.26
C SER A 16 -6.73 -8.47 -10.05
N THR A 17 -6.96 -9.36 -9.08
CA THR A 17 -7.47 -9.01 -7.75
C THR A 17 -6.34 -8.71 -6.75
N GLN A 18 -5.09 -8.89 -7.14
CA GLN A 18 -3.95 -8.46 -6.36
C GLN A 18 -3.91 -6.93 -6.30
N ARG A 19 -3.44 -6.40 -5.17
CA ARG A 19 -3.32 -4.95 -4.96
C ARG A 19 -1.86 -4.57 -4.70
N PRO A 20 -1.08 -4.34 -5.77
CA PRO A 20 0.33 -4.02 -5.63
C PRO A 20 0.54 -2.68 -4.91
N PHE A 21 -0.27 -1.68 -5.17
CA PHE A 21 -0.23 -0.38 -4.48
C PHE A 21 -1.53 0.41 -4.67
N VAL A 22 -1.61 1.50 -3.90
CA VAL A 22 -2.60 2.59 -4.03
C VAL A 22 -1.85 3.91 -3.85
N CYS A 23 -1.99 4.85 -4.76
CA CYS A 23 -1.42 6.19 -4.65
C CYS A 23 -2.25 7.19 -5.46
N ASN A 24 -1.96 8.47 -5.35
CA ASN A 24 -2.60 9.49 -6.18
C ASN A 24 -1.71 9.79 -7.40
N GLY A 25 -2.15 9.36 -8.58
CA GLY A 25 -1.41 9.55 -9.82
C GLY A 25 -0.22 8.60 -9.99
N ALA A 26 0.91 9.12 -10.45
CA ALA A 26 2.09 8.32 -10.75
C ALA A 26 2.84 7.89 -9.47
N PRO A 27 3.19 6.58 -9.31
CA PRO A 27 3.97 6.10 -8.17
C PRO A 27 5.31 6.81 -7.99
N SER A 28 5.92 7.27 -9.08
CA SER A 28 7.19 8.03 -9.06
C SER A 28 7.09 9.38 -8.35
N ALA A 29 5.89 9.91 -8.14
CA ALA A 29 5.67 11.12 -7.35
C ALA A 29 5.68 10.87 -5.83
N SER A 30 5.68 9.59 -5.41
CA SER A 30 5.52 9.18 -4.01
C SER A 30 6.85 8.78 -3.39
N ASN A 31 7.51 9.71 -2.71
CA ASN A 31 8.78 9.45 -1.99
C ASN A 31 8.56 8.84 -0.60
N ILE A 32 7.33 8.80 -0.11
CA ILE A 32 6.93 8.27 1.21
C ILE A 32 5.96 7.11 0.98
N TRP A 33 6.29 5.95 1.54
CA TRP A 33 5.46 4.77 1.42
C TRP A 33 4.95 4.31 2.77
N ILE A 34 3.69 3.85 2.80
CA ILE A 34 3.11 3.10 3.91
C ILE A 34 3.07 1.64 3.51
N VAL A 35 3.77 0.80 4.25
CA VAL A 35 3.93 -0.62 3.93
C VAL A 35 3.32 -1.48 5.01
N GLY A 36 2.30 -2.26 4.63
CA GLY A 36 1.75 -3.35 5.43
C GLY A 36 2.35 -4.70 5.05
N TYR A 37 1.88 -5.77 5.69
CA TYR A 37 2.38 -7.10 5.38
C TYR A 37 1.60 -7.76 4.24
N ASN A 38 0.28 -7.81 4.35
CA ASN A 38 -0.59 -8.40 3.34
C ASN A 38 -1.88 -7.61 3.13
N VAL A 39 -2.49 -7.78 1.98
CA VAL A 39 -3.80 -7.22 1.66
C VAL A 39 -4.88 -8.04 2.36
N ALA A 40 -5.69 -7.42 3.22
CA ALA A 40 -6.69 -8.11 4.04
C ALA A 40 -8.01 -8.43 3.31
N THR A 41 -8.26 -7.83 2.14
CA THR A 41 -9.53 -7.99 1.41
C THR A 41 -9.29 -8.15 -0.07
N THR A 42 -10.03 -9.08 -0.67
CA THR A 42 -10.16 -9.14 -2.12
C THR A 42 -10.93 -7.90 -2.59
N GLY A 43 -10.38 -7.18 -3.54
CA GLY A 43 -11.07 -6.16 -4.31
C GLY A 43 -11.41 -6.67 -5.70
N GLY A 44 -12.03 -5.82 -6.51
CA GLY A 44 -12.18 -6.04 -7.94
C GLY A 44 -10.83 -5.99 -8.69
N ASP A 45 -10.92 -5.93 -10.01
CA ASP A 45 -9.72 -5.80 -10.86
C ASP A 45 -8.98 -4.50 -10.59
N TRP A 46 -7.75 -4.59 -10.07
CA TRP A 46 -6.89 -3.44 -9.75
C TRP A 46 -6.59 -2.58 -10.99
N TRP A 47 -6.48 -3.20 -12.17
CA TRP A 47 -6.17 -2.53 -13.42
C TRP A 47 -7.23 -1.53 -13.89
N LYS A 48 -8.44 -1.59 -13.36
CA LYS A 48 -9.50 -0.59 -13.64
C LYS A 48 -9.10 0.82 -13.20
N PHE A 49 -8.20 0.93 -12.23
CA PHE A 49 -7.79 2.19 -11.62
C PHE A 49 -6.40 2.64 -12.08
N TRP A 50 -5.76 1.88 -12.95
CA TRP A 50 -4.42 2.15 -13.44
C TRP A 50 -4.41 2.55 -14.91
N SER A 51 -3.65 3.61 -15.25
CA SER A 51 -3.27 3.92 -16.63
C SER A 51 -1.80 4.32 -16.71
N CYS A 52 -1.14 3.96 -17.82
CA CYS A 52 0.28 4.29 -18.00
C CYS A 52 0.55 5.79 -18.16
N THR A 53 -0.45 6.57 -18.55
CA THR A 53 -0.35 8.02 -18.74
C THR A 53 -0.83 8.82 -17.55
N GLY A 54 -1.92 8.40 -16.88
CA GLY A 54 -2.53 9.11 -15.74
C GLY A 54 -2.09 8.60 -14.37
N GLY A 55 -1.43 7.42 -14.32
CA GLY A 55 -1.11 6.77 -13.06
C GLY A 55 -2.33 6.07 -12.45
N PHE A 56 -2.37 6.02 -11.12
CA PHE A 56 -3.44 5.35 -10.36
C PHE A 56 -4.53 6.36 -9.95
N ASP A 57 -5.78 6.02 -10.27
CA ASP A 57 -6.96 6.80 -9.89
C ASP A 57 -7.44 6.39 -8.49
N VAL A 58 -6.90 7.08 -7.48
CA VAL A 58 -7.22 6.80 -6.08
C VAL A 58 -8.67 7.14 -5.72
N GLU A 59 -9.28 8.11 -6.38
CA GLU A 59 -10.67 8.52 -6.11
C GLU A 59 -11.66 7.46 -6.61
N ALA A 60 -11.47 6.97 -7.83
CA ALA A 60 -12.28 5.89 -8.39
C ALA A 60 -12.08 4.61 -7.56
N TRP A 61 -10.84 4.26 -7.21
CA TRP A 61 -10.55 3.11 -6.35
C TRP A 61 -11.22 3.25 -4.98
N ARG A 62 -11.15 4.43 -4.36
CA ARG A 62 -11.74 4.67 -3.05
C ARG A 62 -13.26 4.50 -3.06
N LYS A 63 -13.90 5.01 -4.08
CA LYS A 63 -15.35 4.88 -4.27
C LYS A 63 -15.76 3.41 -4.39
N ASP A 64 -15.02 2.63 -5.17
CA ASP A 64 -15.25 1.19 -5.33
C ASP A 64 -15.02 0.43 -4.03
N TYR A 65 -13.90 0.71 -3.33
CA TYR A 65 -13.57 0.13 -2.03
C TYR A 65 -14.67 0.39 -0.98
N ASP A 66 -15.17 1.62 -0.89
CA ASP A 66 -16.21 2.00 0.06
C ASP A 66 -17.55 1.33 -0.28
N ALA A 67 -17.90 1.24 -1.56
CA ALA A 67 -19.09 0.54 -2.04
C ALA A 67 -19.04 -0.97 -1.73
N GLU A 68 -17.91 -1.63 -1.97
CA GLU A 68 -17.73 -3.05 -1.61
C GLU A 68 -17.87 -3.29 -0.12
N ARG A 69 -17.31 -2.41 0.71
CA ARG A 69 -17.44 -2.53 2.16
C ARG A 69 -18.86 -2.34 2.63
N ALA A 70 -19.57 -1.35 2.10
CA ALA A 70 -20.98 -1.08 2.40
C ALA A 70 -21.86 -2.28 2.00
N ALA A 71 -21.64 -2.86 0.83
CA ALA A 71 -22.35 -4.06 0.37
C ALA A 71 -22.18 -5.26 1.31
N ARG A 72 -21.06 -5.34 2.04
CA ARG A 72 -20.79 -6.37 3.06
C ARG A 72 -21.24 -5.95 4.46
N GLY A 73 -21.93 -4.83 4.64
CA GLY A 73 -22.32 -4.27 5.95
C GLY A 73 -21.15 -3.88 6.84
N LYS A 74 -19.96 -3.62 6.26
CA LYS A 74 -18.74 -3.31 7.01
C LYS A 74 -18.42 -1.82 6.96
N ARG A 75 -18.10 -1.23 8.12
CA ARG A 75 -17.55 0.13 8.23
C ARG A 75 -16.09 0.16 7.73
N LEU A 76 -15.52 1.36 7.56
CA LEU A 76 -14.09 1.52 7.29
C LEU A 76 -13.25 0.77 8.34
N SER A 77 -12.21 0.10 7.87
CA SER A 77 -11.29 -0.59 8.78
C SER A 77 -10.45 0.43 9.55
N ALA A 78 -10.03 0.04 10.74
CA ALA A 78 -9.11 0.86 11.53
C ALA A 78 -7.81 1.19 10.74
N THR A 79 -7.26 0.23 10.00
CA THR A 79 -6.11 0.45 9.12
C THR A 79 -6.41 1.51 8.07
N ARG A 80 -7.57 1.42 7.39
CA ARG A 80 -7.93 2.42 6.37
C ARG A 80 -8.02 3.83 6.95
N MET A 81 -8.68 3.97 8.11
CA MET A 81 -8.80 5.28 8.79
C MET A 81 -7.44 5.90 9.15
N ARG A 82 -6.42 5.07 9.50
CA ARG A 82 -5.07 5.56 9.80
C ARG A 82 -4.33 5.96 8.55
N ASN A 83 -4.41 5.14 7.50
CA ASN A 83 -3.84 5.48 6.19
C ASN A 83 -4.44 6.80 5.67
N ASP A 84 -5.76 6.96 5.73
CA ASP A 84 -6.44 8.17 5.29
C ASP A 84 -5.98 9.42 6.07
N ARG A 85 -5.78 9.27 7.40
CA ARG A 85 -5.28 10.38 8.22
C ARG A 85 -3.88 10.82 7.79
N ILE A 86 -2.98 9.86 7.48
CA ILE A 86 -1.65 10.18 6.97
C ILE A 86 -1.77 10.78 5.56
N ALA A 87 -2.56 10.20 4.67
CA ALA A 87 -2.73 10.68 3.30
C ALA A 87 -3.33 12.09 3.22
N THR A 88 -4.17 12.46 4.20
CA THR A 88 -4.70 13.83 4.32
C THR A 88 -3.61 14.83 4.71
N ALA A 89 -2.68 14.43 5.57
CA ALA A 89 -1.61 15.31 6.06
C ALA A 89 -0.40 15.37 5.10
N ILE A 90 -0.13 14.27 4.40
CA ILE A 90 1.04 14.11 3.53
C ILE A 90 0.55 13.81 2.10
N PRO A 91 0.62 14.77 1.18
CA PRO A 91 0.29 14.52 -0.23
C PRO A 91 1.26 13.51 -0.85
N HIS A 92 0.78 12.80 -1.87
CA HIS A 92 1.60 11.89 -2.67
C HIS A 92 2.28 10.75 -1.88
N ILE A 93 1.55 10.12 -0.95
CA ILE A 93 1.98 8.86 -0.37
C ILE A 93 1.60 7.68 -1.28
N LEU A 94 2.38 6.60 -1.19
CA LEU A 94 2.04 5.31 -1.79
C LEU A 94 1.78 4.30 -0.67
N GLU A 95 0.66 3.62 -0.76
CA GLU A 95 0.30 2.51 0.13
C GLU A 95 0.53 1.19 -0.58
N THR A 96 1.24 0.29 0.05
CA THR A 96 1.50 -1.05 -0.47
C THR A 96 1.58 -2.09 0.66
N ASN A 97 1.77 -3.32 0.27
CA ASN A 97 2.02 -4.44 1.19
C ASN A 97 3.17 -5.28 0.63
N ILE A 98 3.89 -5.98 1.52
CA ILE A 98 4.93 -6.94 1.12
C ILE A 98 4.33 -7.99 0.16
N TYR A 99 3.12 -8.45 0.46
CA TYR A 99 2.38 -9.38 -0.39
C TYR A 99 1.15 -8.68 -1.00
N ALA A 100 1.12 -8.59 -2.31
CA ALA A 100 0.02 -8.00 -3.07
C ALA A 100 -1.23 -8.89 -3.09
N THR A 101 -1.06 -10.19 -2.87
CA THR A 101 -2.12 -11.19 -2.88
C THR A 101 -3.05 -11.02 -1.67
N PRO A 102 -4.38 -10.93 -1.88
CA PRO A 102 -5.32 -10.80 -0.78
C PRO A 102 -5.38 -12.06 0.09
N SER A 103 -5.31 -11.88 1.42
CA SER A 103 -5.55 -12.94 2.40
C SER A 103 -6.17 -12.37 3.66
N THR A 104 -7.24 -12.98 4.16
CA THR A 104 -7.87 -12.61 5.42
C THR A 104 -7.07 -13.04 6.64
N GLU A 105 -6.25 -14.08 6.50
CA GLU A 105 -5.44 -14.67 7.56
C GLU A 105 -4.02 -14.94 7.06
N MET A 106 -3.03 -14.56 7.85
CA MET A 106 -1.62 -14.82 7.53
C MET A 106 -1.30 -16.32 7.44
N ALA A 107 -1.93 -17.14 8.29
CA ALA A 107 -1.72 -18.58 8.32
C ALA A 107 -2.22 -19.29 7.04
N ASN A 108 -3.22 -18.73 6.37
CA ASN A 108 -3.85 -19.29 5.18
C ASN A 108 -3.48 -18.47 3.92
N MET A 109 -2.35 -17.77 3.95
CA MET A 109 -1.90 -17.02 2.79
C MET A 109 -1.58 -18.01 1.65
N PRO A 110 -2.19 -17.86 0.46
CA PRO A 110 -1.79 -18.65 -0.69
C PRO A 110 -0.30 -18.44 -0.97
N VAL A 111 0.34 -19.38 -1.65
CA VAL A 111 1.72 -19.19 -2.09
C VAL A 111 1.79 -17.86 -2.85
N SER A 112 2.42 -16.87 -2.24
CA SER A 112 2.54 -15.54 -2.79
C SER A 112 3.99 -15.10 -2.74
N THR A 113 4.41 -14.38 -3.76
CA THR A 113 5.76 -13.85 -3.86
C THR A 113 5.78 -12.38 -3.46
N THR A 114 6.95 -11.87 -3.17
CA THR A 114 7.19 -10.43 -2.92
C THR A 114 7.47 -9.67 -4.22
N ASP A 115 7.45 -10.35 -5.37
CA ASP A 115 7.92 -9.84 -6.66
C ASP A 115 7.28 -8.49 -7.05
N ALA A 116 5.98 -8.30 -6.75
CA ALA A 116 5.31 -7.04 -7.03
C ALA A 116 5.85 -5.89 -6.15
N PHE A 117 6.15 -6.18 -4.87
CA PHE A 117 6.74 -5.22 -3.95
C PHE A 117 8.20 -4.92 -4.32
N ASP A 118 8.97 -5.93 -4.66
CA ASP A 118 10.38 -5.81 -5.06
C ASP A 118 10.50 -5.00 -6.35
N LEU A 119 9.62 -5.26 -7.34
CA LEU A 119 9.53 -4.45 -8.57
C LEU A 119 9.23 -2.97 -8.26
N LEU A 120 8.32 -2.69 -7.31
CA LEU A 120 8.03 -1.32 -6.88
C LEU A 120 9.26 -0.65 -6.25
N LEU A 121 9.94 -1.35 -5.32
CA LEU A 121 11.13 -0.83 -4.65
C LEU A 121 12.25 -0.50 -5.66
N GLU A 122 12.49 -1.39 -6.61
CA GLU A 122 13.50 -1.19 -7.65
C GLU A 122 13.15 0.00 -8.55
N ALA A 123 11.88 0.09 -8.99
CA ALA A 123 11.44 1.09 -9.95
C ALA A 123 11.35 2.51 -9.36
N PHE A 124 10.94 2.67 -8.10
CA PHE A 124 10.56 3.99 -7.57
C PHE A 124 11.38 4.47 -6.36
N LYS A 125 12.13 3.60 -5.69
CA LYS A 125 13.15 3.92 -4.66
C LYS A 125 12.68 4.99 -3.65
N PRO A 126 11.72 4.69 -2.77
CA PRO A 126 11.20 5.67 -1.81
C PRO A 126 12.31 6.18 -0.87
N ARG A 127 12.18 7.41 -0.39
CA ARG A 127 13.08 7.98 0.60
C ARG A 127 12.72 7.59 2.03
N ILE A 128 11.43 7.37 2.28
CA ILE A 128 10.91 7.01 3.61
C ILE A 128 9.91 5.88 3.45
N ILE A 129 10.06 4.84 4.28
CA ILE A 129 9.07 3.78 4.44
C ILE A 129 8.54 3.79 5.88
N VAL A 130 7.23 3.85 6.02
CA VAL A 130 6.50 3.58 7.26
C VAL A 130 6.03 2.13 7.23
N ALA A 131 6.71 1.25 7.93
CA ALA A 131 6.36 -0.17 8.03
C ALA A 131 5.45 -0.40 9.25
N HIS A 132 4.17 -0.71 9.02
CA HIS A 132 3.23 -0.97 10.11
C HIS A 132 3.03 -2.46 10.37
N GLY A 133 3.29 -2.86 11.61
CA GLY A 133 3.24 -4.25 12.08
C GLY A 133 4.58 -4.96 12.01
N VAL A 134 4.80 -5.83 12.99
CA VAL A 134 6.07 -6.55 13.17
C VAL A 134 6.52 -7.31 11.91
N PRO A 135 5.65 -8.04 11.18
CA PRO A 135 6.09 -8.77 10.00
C PRO A 135 6.61 -7.87 8.87
N ALA A 136 5.96 -6.73 8.61
CA ALA A 136 6.43 -5.79 7.60
C ALA A 136 7.75 -5.13 8.02
N ALA A 137 7.87 -4.70 9.28
CA ALA A 137 9.08 -4.12 9.82
C ALA A 137 10.27 -5.11 9.78
N LYS A 138 10.01 -6.39 10.11
CA LYS A 138 11.05 -7.44 10.03
C LYS A 138 11.49 -7.72 8.60
N HIS A 139 10.57 -7.73 7.64
CA HIS A 139 10.90 -7.91 6.23
C HIS A 139 11.81 -6.80 5.70
N LEU A 140 11.60 -5.58 6.20
CA LEU A 140 12.31 -4.37 5.76
C LEU A 140 13.50 -3.98 6.65
N GLN A 141 13.86 -4.79 7.65
CA GLN A 141 14.91 -4.43 8.63
C GLN A 141 16.27 -4.11 7.99
N ASP A 142 16.60 -4.79 6.88
CA ASP A 142 17.87 -4.63 6.16
C ASP A 142 17.75 -3.68 4.94
N TRP A 143 16.58 -3.04 4.77
CA TRP A 143 16.41 -2.06 3.71
C TRP A 143 17.21 -0.78 3.98
N SER A 144 18.10 -0.45 3.07
CA SER A 144 19.04 0.66 3.20
C SER A 144 18.78 1.81 2.21
N GLY A 145 17.65 1.75 1.47
CA GLY A 145 17.33 2.76 0.43
C GLY A 145 16.89 4.12 0.97
N GLY A 146 16.70 4.26 2.30
CA GLY A 146 16.25 5.50 2.92
C GLY A 146 15.93 5.33 4.42
N LYS A 147 14.99 6.12 4.92
CA LYS A 147 14.57 6.08 6.33
C LYS A 147 13.44 5.08 6.54
N LEU A 148 13.65 4.11 7.43
CA LEU A 148 12.61 3.18 7.88
C LEU A 148 12.00 3.65 9.21
N ILE A 149 10.68 3.80 9.25
CA ILE A 149 9.90 4.08 10.46
C ILE A 149 9.05 2.85 10.76
N ALA A 150 9.45 2.05 11.73
CA ALA A 150 8.69 0.90 12.18
C ALA A 150 7.64 1.33 13.24
N CYS A 151 6.41 0.84 13.13
CA CYS A 151 5.34 1.16 14.06
C CYS A 151 4.39 -0.03 14.28
N PRO A 152 3.55 0.01 15.32
CA PRO A 152 2.51 -0.99 15.52
C PRO A 152 1.57 -1.11 14.32
N HIS A 153 0.99 -2.31 14.12
CA HIS A 153 0.02 -2.52 13.04
C HIS A 153 -1.15 -1.52 13.18
N PHE A 154 -1.50 -0.87 12.08
CA PHE A 154 -2.49 0.22 12.07
C PHE A 154 -3.89 -0.18 12.55
N SER A 155 -4.25 -1.47 12.51
CA SER A 155 -5.50 -1.92 13.13
C SER A 155 -5.52 -1.78 14.66
N ARG A 156 -4.34 -1.70 15.31
CA ARG A 156 -4.16 -1.59 16.76
C ARG A 156 -3.54 -0.26 17.18
N ALA A 157 -2.94 0.49 16.27
CA ALA A 157 -2.33 1.78 16.58
C ALA A 157 -3.38 2.81 17.00
N GLY A 158 -3.13 3.51 18.11
CA GLY A 158 -3.90 4.70 18.49
C GLY A 158 -3.60 5.87 17.55
N TYR A 159 -4.49 6.86 17.52
CA TYR A 159 -4.27 8.07 16.71
C TYR A 159 -3.02 8.85 17.13
N SER A 160 -2.66 8.85 18.41
CA SER A 160 -1.42 9.48 18.89
C SER A 160 -0.15 8.90 18.25
N VAL A 161 -0.14 7.60 17.93
CA VAL A 161 0.96 6.98 17.19
C VAL A 161 1.00 7.49 15.75
N VAL A 162 -0.16 7.59 15.11
CA VAL A 162 -0.28 8.09 13.73
C VAL A 162 0.14 9.56 13.66
N ASP A 163 -0.27 10.38 14.62
CA ASP A 163 0.10 11.80 14.68
C ASP A 163 1.61 12.00 14.84
N LYS A 164 2.28 11.20 15.68
CA LYS A 164 3.75 11.20 15.78
C LYS A 164 4.43 10.78 14.47
N ILE A 165 3.85 9.85 13.73
CA ILE A 165 4.36 9.49 12.41
C ILE A 165 4.23 10.68 11.46
N ILE A 166 3.08 11.35 11.42
CA ILE A 166 2.85 12.53 10.59
C ILE A 166 3.88 13.63 10.94
N GLU A 167 4.08 13.93 12.23
CA GLU A 167 5.09 14.88 12.68
C GLU A 167 6.50 14.53 12.17
N GLN A 168 6.89 13.24 12.26
CA GLN A 168 8.17 12.78 11.75
C GLN A 168 8.29 12.89 10.24
N LEU A 169 7.19 12.72 9.49
CA LEU A 169 7.17 12.83 8.03
C LEU A 169 7.26 14.27 7.57
N LEU A 170 6.60 15.20 8.29
CA LEU A 170 6.63 16.62 7.99
C LEU A 170 7.99 17.29 8.31
N ALA A 171 8.77 16.69 9.23
CA ALA A 171 10.09 17.19 9.62
C ALA A 171 11.24 16.77 8.69
N ASN A 172 10.98 15.93 7.65
CA ASN A 172 11.97 15.40 6.69
C ASN A 172 11.70 15.88 5.26
#